data_0550a57e925cd61eb1037b7e9d9e56d3
#
_entry.id   0550a57e925cd61eb1037b7e9d9e56d3
#
_cell.length_a   1.000
_cell.length_b   1.000
_cell.length_c   1.000
_cell.angle_alpha   90.00
_cell.angle_beta   90.00
_cell.angle_gamma   90.00
#
_symmetry.space_group_name_H-M   'P 1'
#
loop_
_entity.id
_entity.type
_entity.pdbx_description
1 polymer ?
#
loop_
_entity_poly.entity_id
_entity_poly.type
_entity_poly.pdbx_seq_one_letter_code
_entity_poly.pdbx_strand_id
1 'polypeptide(L)'
;LWKNRDVGNSNQEYHYVDDGRIPFIGLTYRNEDTFQYYAGVNAVGFAVENSNSYNLGRAAGGNGWGWGDDDGEIQALALATCRTVDDFQVLLDSLDNAEGRTLNSNYGTFDAFGGAAMFETEGFEYFRHDAADAPDGYLVRSNFSYSGDGLDNRPNYWGPNRHDRAFNLFKSAVDDNQLTPEFVIQRVMRNLAATDMNDYDLPYRNFYEGNEFGVIPNGETVCRASTASIFGYVFSL
;
A
#
# COMPACT_ATOMS: atom_id res chain seq x y z
N LEU A 1 -8.33 -5.46 0.12
CA LEU A 1 -7.23 -4.50 0.12
C LEU A 1 -6.62 -4.36 1.51
N TRP A 2 -5.31 -4.28 1.63
CA TRP A 2 -4.62 -4.14 2.92
C TRP A 2 -3.33 -3.34 2.77
N LYS A 3 -2.89 -2.69 3.85
CA LYS A 3 -1.63 -1.93 3.90
C LYS A 3 -1.02 -1.95 5.30
N ASN A 4 0.30 -2.08 5.36
CA ASN A 4 1.12 -1.67 6.49
C ASN A 4 1.71 -0.30 6.16
N ARG A 5 1.37 0.73 6.94
CA ARG A 5 1.86 2.08 6.74
C ARG A 5 3.10 2.33 7.60
N ASP A 6 4.25 2.45 6.96
CA ASP A 6 5.54 2.65 7.59
C ASP A 6 5.95 4.11 7.48
N VAL A 7 5.86 4.85 8.58
CA VAL A 7 6.19 6.28 8.64
C VAL A 7 6.82 6.66 9.98
N GLY A 8 7.58 7.76 9.99
CA GLY A 8 8.19 8.28 11.20
C GLY A 8 7.22 8.93 12.19
N ASN A 9 6.07 9.42 11.72
CA ASN A 9 5.04 10.02 12.56
C ASN A 9 3.92 9.01 12.86
N SER A 10 3.86 8.51 14.09
CA SER A 10 2.83 7.56 14.53
C SER A 10 1.52 8.23 14.96
N ASN A 11 1.45 9.56 14.98
CA ASN A 11 0.27 10.30 15.41
C ASN A 11 -0.75 10.38 14.28
N GLN A 12 -1.54 9.33 14.10
CA GLN A 12 -2.49 9.17 13.02
C GLN A 12 -3.91 9.01 13.56
N GLU A 13 -4.90 9.41 12.74
CA GLU A 13 -6.31 9.26 13.06
C GLU A 13 -7.15 9.05 11.79
N TYR A 14 -8.37 8.57 11.96
CA TYR A 14 -9.37 8.48 10.90
C TYR A 14 -10.28 9.71 10.94
N HIS A 15 -10.45 10.32 9.77
CA HIS A 15 -11.43 11.37 9.59
C HIS A 15 -12.64 10.85 8.78
N TYR A 16 -13.83 11.21 9.21
CA TYR A 16 -15.02 11.17 8.38
C TYR A 16 -15.18 12.52 7.68
N VAL A 17 -15.27 12.49 6.35
CA VAL A 17 -15.43 13.68 5.50
C VAL A 17 -16.76 13.59 4.77
N ASP A 18 -17.56 14.66 4.87
CA ASP A 18 -18.83 14.85 4.16
C ASP A 18 -18.93 16.34 3.77
N ASP A 19 -18.39 16.66 2.61
CA ASP A 19 -18.30 18.03 2.07
C ASP A 19 -19.26 18.27 0.89
N GLY A 20 -20.25 17.39 0.73
CA GLY A 20 -21.23 17.44 -0.36
C GLY A 20 -20.83 16.65 -1.60
N ARG A 21 -19.68 15.98 -1.57
CA ARG A 21 -19.26 14.96 -2.54
C ARG A 21 -19.57 13.57 -2.01
N ILE A 22 -18.89 12.52 -2.46
CA ILE A 22 -19.05 11.18 -1.88
C ILE A 22 -18.44 11.19 -0.48
N PRO A 23 -19.21 10.93 0.58
CA PRO A 23 -18.67 10.86 1.93
C PRO A 23 -17.65 9.71 2.05
N PHE A 24 -16.61 9.91 2.84
CA PHE A 24 -15.58 8.88 3.03
C PHE A 24 -14.97 8.88 4.44
N ILE A 25 -14.32 7.79 4.79
CA ILE A 25 -13.42 7.70 5.94
C ILE A 25 -12.01 7.53 5.41
N GLY A 26 -11.09 8.40 5.82
CA GLY A 26 -9.69 8.37 5.42
C GLY A 26 -8.73 8.43 6.60
N LEU A 27 -7.57 7.78 6.46
CA LEU A 27 -6.47 7.84 7.40
C LEU A 27 -5.60 9.07 7.10
N THR A 28 -5.35 9.89 8.11
CA THR A 28 -4.50 11.08 8.03
C THR A 28 -3.65 11.24 9.29
N TYR A 29 -2.80 12.26 9.33
CA TYR A 29 -2.12 12.66 10.56
C TYR A 29 -3.02 13.50 11.45
N ARG A 30 -2.94 13.27 12.76
CA ARG A 30 -3.69 14.06 13.74
C ARG A 30 -3.17 15.50 13.81
N ASN A 31 -4.08 16.46 13.91
CA ASN A 31 -3.81 17.88 14.03
C ASN A 31 -3.06 18.49 12.82
N GLU A 32 -3.11 17.86 11.67
CA GLU A 32 -2.69 18.50 10.43
C GLU A 32 -3.92 19.02 9.69
N ASP A 33 -3.92 20.33 9.38
CA ASP A 33 -4.95 20.97 8.53
C ASP A 33 -4.72 20.62 7.04
N THR A 34 -4.40 19.34 6.78
CA THR A 34 -4.11 18.88 5.43
C THR A 34 -5.28 18.07 4.89
N PHE A 35 -5.56 18.26 3.61
CA PHE A 35 -6.50 17.42 2.86
C PHE A 35 -5.81 16.16 2.31
N GLN A 36 -4.82 15.63 3.03
CA GLN A 36 -4.07 14.47 2.62
C GLN A 36 -4.55 13.23 3.38
N TYR A 37 -4.89 12.19 2.61
CA TYR A 37 -5.29 10.90 3.14
C TYR A 37 -4.44 9.79 2.53
N TYR A 38 -4.03 8.84 3.33
CA TYR A 38 -3.05 7.81 2.94
C TYR A 38 -3.65 6.41 2.81
N ALA A 39 -4.91 6.29 3.06
CA ALA A 39 -5.80 5.18 2.74
C ALA A 39 -7.22 5.56 3.14
N GLY A 40 -8.22 4.98 2.50
CA GLY A 40 -9.60 5.24 2.86
C GLY A 40 -10.60 4.40 2.07
N VAL A 41 -11.85 4.54 2.48
CA VAL A 41 -13.01 3.96 1.80
C VAL A 41 -14.14 4.97 1.79
N ASN A 42 -14.84 5.07 0.67
CA ASN A 42 -15.99 5.97 0.56
C ASN A 42 -17.34 5.25 0.70
N ALA A 43 -18.39 6.02 0.83
CA ALA A 43 -19.75 5.54 1.10
C ALA A 43 -20.33 4.68 -0.03
N VAL A 44 -19.75 4.69 -1.23
CA VAL A 44 -20.20 3.86 -2.36
C VAL A 44 -19.34 2.61 -2.54
N GLY A 45 -18.35 2.40 -1.65
CA GLY A 45 -17.56 1.20 -1.60
C GLY A 45 -16.30 1.20 -2.46
N PHE A 46 -15.85 2.36 -2.93
CA PHE A 46 -14.51 2.50 -3.50
C PHE A 46 -13.50 2.72 -2.39
N ALA A 47 -12.36 2.01 -2.45
CA ALA A 47 -11.25 2.17 -1.52
C ALA A 47 -9.92 2.32 -2.26
N VAL A 48 -9.01 3.08 -1.65
CA VAL A 48 -7.67 3.34 -2.18
C VAL A 48 -6.65 3.37 -1.05
N GLU A 49 -5.44 2.91 -1.36
CA GLU A 49 -4.24 3.04 -0.53
C GLU A 49 -3.01 3.20 -1.42
N ASN A 50 -1.84 3.55 -0.86
CA ASN A 50 -0.62 3.66 -1.66
C ASN A 50 0.63 3.13 -0.98
N SER A 51 1.68 3.00 -1.79
CA SER A 51 3.07 2.94 -1.33
C SER A 51 3.97 3.68 -2.32
N ASN A 52 4.99 4.39 -1.82
CA ASN A 52 5.97 5.02 -2.70
C ASN A 52 6.67 3.97 -3.57
N SER A 53 6.95 4.31 -4.82
CA SER A 53 7.75 3.51 -5.75
C SER A 53 9.08 4.18 -6.02
N TYR A 54 10.17 3.42 -5.95
CA TYR A 54 11.53 3.94 -6.09
C TYR A 54 12.22 3.57 -7.41
N ASN A 55 11.53 2.85 -8.30
CA ASN A 55 12.10 2.33 -9.54
C ASN A 55 11.33 2.72 -10.81
N LEU A 56 10.34 3.58 -10.70
CA LEU A 56 9.66 4.18 -11.84
C LEU A 56 10.40 5.43 -12.34
N GLY A 57 10.00 5.95 -13.49
CA GLY A 57 10.58 7.10 -14.15
C GLY A 57 10.45 8.40 -13.37
N ARG A 58 10.44 9.54 -14.10
CA ARG A 58 10.47 10.85 -13.44
C ARG A 58 9.09 11.32 -13.03
N ALA A 59 8.95 11.72 -11.76
CA ALA A 59 7.80 12.50 -11.32
C ALA A 59 7.78 13.90 -11.93
N ALA A 60 6.58 14.47 -12.10
CA ALA A 60 6.39 15.81 -12.63
C ALA A 60 6.99 16.87 -11.68
N GLY A 61 7.65 17.87 -12.23
CA GLY A 61 8.23 19.00 -11.48
C GLY A 61 9.36 18.64 -10.51
N GLY A 62 9.72 17.38 -10.45
CA GLY A 62 10.73 16.88 -9.51
C GLY A 62 12.16 16.99 -10.03
N ASN A 63 13.10 16.98 -9.10
CA ASN A 63 14.53 16.83 -9.33
C ASN A 63 14.94 15.41 -9.78
N GLY A 64 14.01 14.62 -10.28
CA GLY A 64 14.21 13.31 -10.89
C GLY A 64 14.01 12.12 -9.94
N TRP A 65 13.63 12.32 -8.68
CA TRP A 65 13.50 11.26 -7.69
C TRP A 65 12.07 11.07 -7.16
N GLY A 66 11.08 11.85 -7.66
CA GLY A 66 9.69 11.69 -7.23
C GLY A 66 9.44 11.93 -5.74
N TRP A 67 10.11 12.88 -5.14
CA TRP A 67 9.95 13.24 -3.74
C TRP A 67 8.91 14.36 -3.53
N GLY A 68 7.83 14.34 -4.30
CA GLY A 68 6.66 15.15 -4.04
C GLY A 68 5.86 14.59 -2.86
N ASP A 69 4.73 15.20 -2.58
CA ASP A 69 3.83 14.85 -1.48
C ASP A 69 2.36 15.02 -1.89
N ASP A 70 2.05 14.70 -3.16
CA ASP A 70 0.70 14.83 -3.71
C ASP A 70 -0.13 13.53 -3.64
N ASP A 71 0.48 12.44 -3.18
CA ASP A 71 -0.19 11.15 -3.09
C ASP A 71 -1.39 11.15 -2.14
N GLY A 72 -1.29 11.88 -1.03
CA GLY A 72 -2.39 12.04 -0.09
C GLY A 72 -3.55 12.89 -0.64
N GLU A 73 -3.25 13.91 -1.45
CA GLU A 73 -4.24 14.75 -2.14
C GLU A 73 -4.96 13.97 -3.25
N ILE A 74 -4.22 13.17 -4.02
CA ILE A 74 -4.78 12.29 -5.04
C ILE A 74 -5.74 11.28 -4.41
N GLN A 75 -5.37 10.68 -3.27
CA GLN A 75 -6.24 9.77 -2.55
C GLN A 75 -7.49 10.49 -1.99
N ALA A 76 -7.34 11.70 -1.45
CA ALA A 76 -8.47 12.52 -1.00
C ALA A 76 -9.47 12.77 -2.15
N LEU A 77 -8.96 13.16 -3.31
CA LEU A 77 -9.80 13.41 -4.49
C LEU A 77 -10.46 12.11 -4.98
N ALA A 78 -9.72 11.02 -5.03
CA ALA A 78 -10.26 9.71 -5.42
C ALA A 78 -11.39 9.26 -4.49
N LEU A 79 -11.20 9.34 -3.17
CA LEU A 79 -12.23 9.00 -2.18
C LEU A 79 -13.48 9.85 -2.33
N ALA A 80 -13.33 11.14 -2.65
CA ALA A 80 -14.44 12.06 -2.80
C ALA A 80 -15.20 11.93 -4.12
N THR A 81 -14.61 11.30 -5.16
CA THR A 81 -15.17 11.35 -6.53
C THR A 81 -15.31 10.00 -7.23
N CYS A 82 -14.42 9.03 -6.96
CA CYS A 82 -14.43 7.74 -7.63
C CYS A 82 -15.48 6.80 -7.01
N ARG A 83 -16.15 6.02 -7.86
CA ARG A 83 -17.10 4.97 -7.48
C ARG A 83 -16.54 3.59 -7.81
N THR A 84 -15.67 3.53 -8.83
CA THR A 84 -15.11 2.31 -9.39
C THR A 84 -13.61 2.44 -9.58
N VAL A 85 -12.93 1.32 -9.79
CA VAL A 85 -11.53 1.28 -10.21
C VAL A 85 -11.33 2.01 -11.55
N ASP A 86 -12.30 1.95 -12.46
CA ASP A 86 -12.23 2.66 -13.74
C ASP A 86 -12.37 4.19 -13.57
N ASP A 87 -13.14 4.67 -12.59
CA ASP A 87 -13.16 6.11 -12.26
C ASP A 87 -11.81 6.59 -11.78
N PHE A 88 -11.07 5.77 -11.03
CA PHE A 88 -9.71 6.11 -10.61
C PHE A 88 -8.75 6.20 -11.79
N GLN A 89 -8.90 5.33 -12.79
CA GLN A 89 -8.16 5.44 -14.04
C GLN A 89 -8.44 6.77 -14.75
N VAL A 90 -9.70 7.16 -14.88
CA VAL A 90 -10.10 8.45 -15.48
C VAL A 90 -9.51 9.63 -14.71
N LEU A 91 -9.45 9.54 -13.37
CA LEU A 91 -8.78 10.54 -12.54
C LEU A 91 -7.29 10.64 -12.89
N LEU A 92 -6.58 9.51 -12.98
CA LEU A 92 -5.17 9.50 -13.36
C LEU A 92 -4.95 10.06 -14.76
N ASP A 93 -5.79 9.70 -15.75
CA ASP A 93 -5.75 10.26 -17.10
C ASP A 93 -5.90 11.80 -17.09
N SER A 94 -6.73 12.33 -16.20
CA SER A 94 -6.92 13.77 -16.07
C SER A 94 -5.69 14.47 -15.50
N LEU A 95 -4.97 13.83 -14.58
CA LEU A 95 -3.72 14.34 -14.00
C LEU A 95 -2.57 14.27 -15.02
N ASP A 96 -2.49 13.21 -15.83
CA ASP A 96 -1.50 13.06 -16.89
C ASP A 96 -1.63 14.17 -17.95
N ASN A 97 -2.85 14.60 -18.23
CA ASN A 97 -3.15 15.67 -19.17
C ASN A 97 -3.03 17.10 -18.59
N ALA A 98 -2.68 17.21 -17.31
CA ALA A 98 -2.56 18.48 -16.59
C ALA A 98 -1.13 18.68 -16.04
N GLU A 99 -0.99 18.72 -14.73
CA GLU A 99 0.29 19.03 -14.07
C GLU A 99 1.13 17.78 -13.77
N GLY A 100 0.56 16.60 -13.97
CA GLY A 100 1.18 15.33 -13.64
C GLY A 100 1.19 15.07 -12.13
N ARG A 101 2.00 14.12 -11.70
CA ARG A 101 2.19 13.70 -10.30
C ARG A 101 3.62 13.96 -9.84
N THR A 102 3.77 14.44 -8.63
CA THR A 102 5.08 14.80 -8.06
C THR A 102 5.73 13.65 -7.29
N LEU A 103 4.96 12.60 -6.96
CA LEU A 103 5.43 11.40 -6.29
C LEU A 103 5.15 10.15 -7.12
N ASN A 104 6.19 9.32 -7.32
CA ASN A 104 5.99 7.99 -7.90
C ASN A 104 5.40 7.05 -6.86
N SER A 105 4.29 6.40 -7.19
CA SER A 105 3.50 5.64 -6.21
C SER A 105 2.87 4.39 -6.82
N ASN A 106 2.68 3.36 -6.00
CA ASN A 106 1.78 2.27 -6.29
C ASN A 106 0.46 2.56 -5.57
N TYR A 107 -0.65 2.68 -6.29
CA TYR A 107 -1.98 2.80 -5.70
C TYR A 107 -2.72 1.48 -5.79
N GLY A 108 -3.09 0.91 -4.65
CA GLY A 108 -3.99 -0.22 -4.57
C GLY A 108 -5.44 0.27 -4.49
N THR A 109 -6.29 -0.23 -5.37
CA THR A 109 -7.70 0.15 -5.43
C THR A 109 -8.61 -1.07 -5.48
N PHE A 110 -9.82 -0.94 -4.94
CA PHE A 110 -10.91 -1.85 -5.22
C PHE A 110 -12.27 -1.16 -5.08
N ASP A 111 -13.32 -1.77 -5.61
CA ASP A 111 -14.69 -1.24 -5.54
C ASP A 111 -15.73 -2.31 -5.18
N ALA A 112 -16.94 -1.85 -4.84
CA ALA A 112 -18.05 -2.72 -4.48
C ALA A 112 -18.63 -3.53 -5.66
N PHE A 113 -18.15 -3.33 -6.89
CA PHE A 113 -18.61 -4.03 -8.09
C PHE A 113 -17.68 -5.18 -8.51
N GLY A 114 -16.61 -5.42 -7.73
CA GLY A 114 -15.64 -6.49 -7.98
C GLY A 114 -14.38 -6.04 -8.69
N GLY A 115 -14.24 -4.75 -8.99
CA GLY A 115 -12.99 -4.18 -9.51
C GLY A 115 -11.90 -4.19 -8.43
N ALA A 116 -10.69 -4.65 -8.79
CA ALA A 116 -9.51 -4.58 -7.95
C ALA A 116 -8.27 -4.44 -8.83
N ALA A 117 -7.47 -3.41 -8.60
CA ALA A 117 -6.27 -3.16 -9.39
C ALA A 117 -5.17 -2.46 -8.60
N MET A 118 -3.95 -2.63 -9.09
CA MET A 118 -2.80 -1.83 -8.69
C MET A 118 -2.41 -0.90 -9.84
N PHE A 119 -2.28 0.38 -9.54
CA PHE A 119 -1.78 1.38 -10.47
C PHE A 119 -0.37 1.80 -10.06
N GLU A 120 0.61 1.49 -10.87
CA GLU A 120 2.00 1.91 -10.70
C GLU A 120 2.20 3.21 -11.45
N THR A 121 2.37 4.34 -10.74
CA THR A 121 2.30 5.68 -11.32
C THR A 121 3.62 6.41 -11.26
N GLU A 122 3.98 7.07 -12.34
CA GLU A 122 5.03 8.09 -12.43
C GLU A 122 4.44 9.45 -12.81
N GLY A 123 5.27 10.43 -13.15
CA GLY A 123 4.82 11.81 -13.34
C GLY A 123 3.66 12.02 -14.30
N PHE A 124 3.68 11.38 -15.47
CA PHE A 124 2.69 11.57 -16.53
C PHE A 124 2.24 10.25 -17.18
N GLU A 125 2.51 9.14 -16.53
CA GLU A 125 2.17 7.81 -17.03
C GLU A 125 1.84 6.90 -15.86
N TYR A 126 1.03 5.86 -16.12
CA TYR A 126 0.77 4.80 -15.16
C TYR A 126 0.63 3.45 -15.86
N PHE A 127 0.82 2.39 -15.08
CA PHE A 127 0.65 1.00 -15.49
C PHE A 127 -0.42 0.37 -14.60
N ARG A 128 -1.52 -0.08 -15.20
CA ARG A 128 -2.62 -0.76 -14.50
C ARG A 128 -2.41 -2.27 -14.53
N HIS A 129 -2.54 -2.89 -13.37
CA HIS A 129 -2.51 -4.33 -13.17
C HIS A 129 -3.80 -4.75 -12.47
N ASP A 130 -4.70 -5.41 -13.18
CA ASP A 130 -5.95 -5.91 -12.60
C ASP A 130 -5.71 -7.21 -11.83
N ALA A 131 -6.32 -7.36 -10.65
CA ALA A 131 -6.18 -8.56 -9.84
C ALA A 131 -6.80 -9.79 -10.53
N ALA A 132 -7.82 -9.59 -11.38
CA ALA A 132 -8.44 -10.64 -12.18
C ALA A 132 -7.51 -11.26 -13.22
N ASP A 133 -6.49 -10.51 -13.66
CA ASP A 133 -5.48 -10.97 -14.62
C ASP A 133 -4.24 -11.55 -13.91
N ALA A 134 -4.15 -11.44 -12.59
CA ALA A 134 -3.05 -12.00 -11.83
C ALA A 134 -3.17 -13.54 -11.77
N PRO A 135 -2.09 -14.29 -12.02
CA PRO A 135 -2.13 -15.76 -12.09
C PRO A 135 -2.71 -16.43 -10.83
N ASP A 136 -2.49 -15.83 -9.67
CA ASP A 136 -2.92 -16.36 -8.37
C ASP A 136 -4.12 -15.56 -7.78
N GLY A 137 -4.69 -14.61 -8.52
CA GLY A 137 -5.84 -13.81 -8.11
C GLY A 137 -5.56 -12.76 -7.03
N TYR A 138 -4.31 -12.40 -6.79
CA TYR A 138 -3.91 -11.34 -5.86
C TYR A 138 -2.71 -10.55 -6.37
N LEU A 139 -2.55 -9.34 -5.86
CA LEU A 139 -1.43 -8.43 -6.15
C LEU A 139 -0.74 -8.01 -4.84
N VAL A 140 0.58 -7.98 -4.85
CA VAL A 140 1.41 -7.50 -3.73
C VAL A 140 2.37 -6.45 -4.24
N ARG A 141 2.52 -5.37 -3.49
CA ARG A 141 3.54 -4.34 -3.74
C ARG A 141 4.22 -3.96 -2.43
N SER A 142 5.45 -3.48 -2.55
CA SER A 142 6.14 -2.75 -1.50
C SER A 142 6.61 -1.40 -2.07
N ASN A 143 7.85 -0.99 -1.87
CA ASN A 143 8.33 0.29 -2.38
C ASN A 143 8.99 0.17 -3.77
N PHE A 144 8.50 -0.73 -4.61
CA PHE A 144 8.89 -0.84 -6.02
C PHE A 144 7.69 -1.28 -6.87
N SER A 145 7.77 -0.99 -8.15
CA SER A 145 6.77 -1.31 -9.18
C SER A 145 7.30 -2.41 -10.08
N TYR A 146 6.42 -3.28 -10.57
CA TYR A 146 6.78 -4.32 -11.54
C TYR A 146 7.03 -3.76 -12.94
N SER A 147 6.43 -2.61 -13.25
CA SER A 147 6.65 -1.90 -14.51
C SER A 147 7.92 -1.05 -14.50
N GLY A 148 8.61 -0.94 -13.36
CA GLY A 148 9.84 -0.16 -13.24
C GLY A 148 11.10 -0.96 -13.52
N ASP A 149 12.24 -0.27 -13.54
CA ASP A 149 13.55 -0.83 -13.81
C ASP A 149 14.18 -1.50 -12.57
N GLY A 150 15.23 -2.30 -12.80
CA GLY A 150 16.12 -2.80 -11.75
C GLY A 150 15.57 -3.93 -10.88
N LEU A 151 14.55 -4.65 -11.34
CA LEU A 151 13.90 -5.72 -10.58
C LEU A 151 14.84 -6.88 -10.20
N ASP A 152 15.87 -7.15 -11.00
CA ASP A 152 16.84 -8.22 -10.74
C ASP A 152 17.80 -7.90 -9.57
N ASN A 153 17.93 -6.61 -9.22
CA ASN A 153 18.86 -6.13 -8.20
C ASN A 153 18.19 -5.16 -7.23
N ARG A 154 17.02 -5.53 -6.71
CA ARG A 154 16.22 -4.70 -5.79
C ARG A 154 16.99 -4.39 -4.50
N PRO A 155 17.31 -3.12 -4.22
CA PRO A 155 17.96 -2.77 -2.96
C PRO A 155 16.99 -2.91 -1.77
N ASN A 156 17.54 -3.14 -0.57
CA ASN A 156 16.73 -3.39 0.63
C ASN A 156 15.70 -2.30 0.93
N TYR A 157 16.02 -1.01 0.69
CA TYR A 157 15.08 0.08 0.94
C TYR A 157 13.83 0.05 0.05
N TRP A 158 13.84 -0.69 -1.07
CA TRP A 158 12.62 -0.96 -1.86
C TRP A 158 11.70 -1.97 -1.17
N GLY A 159 12.19 -2.67 -0.15
CA GLY A 159 11.44 -3.66 0.60
C GLY A 159 11.21 -4.99 -0.11
N PRO A 160 12.21 -5.55 -0.84
CA PRO A 160 12.05 -6.84 -1.51
C PRO A 160 11.72 -7.95 -0.52
N ASN A 161 12.35 -7.99 0.65
CA ASN A 161 12.09 -9.00 1.67
C ASN A 161 10.64 -8.94 2.18
N ARG A 162 10.10 -7.74 2.38
CA ARG A 162 8.69 -7.53 2.78
C ARG A 162 7.72 -8.01 1.70
N HIS A 163 8.00 -7.65 0.46
CA HIS A 163 7.23 -8.09 -0.70
C HIS A 163 7.24 -9.61 -0.81
N ASP A 164 8.43 -10.21 -0.89
CA ASP A 164 8.59 -11.64 -1.13
C ASP A 164 8.00 -12.47 0.03
N ARG A 165 8.13 -11.98 1.27
CA ARG A 165 7.48 -12.61 2.43
C ARG A 165 5.97 -12.55 2.34
N ALA A 166 5.38 -11.39 2.05
CA ALA A 166 3.95 -11.26 1.88
C ALA A 166 3.44 -12.12 0.72
N PHE A 167 4.11 -12.08 -0.42
CA PHE A 167 3.77 -12.88 -1.59
C PHE A 167 3.75 -14.38 -1.27
N ASN A 168 4.77 -14.91 -0.59
CA ASN A 168 4.87 -16.32 -0.21
C ASN A 168 3.77 -16.71 0.80
N LEU A 169 3.40 -15.83 1.72
CA LEU A 169 2.30 -16.06 2.65
C LEU A 169 0.95 -16.13 1.91
N PHE A 170 0.71 -15.22 0.97
CA PHE A 170 -0.49 -15.27 0.13
C PHE A 170 -0.54 -16.53 -0.71
N LYS A 171 0.59 -16.88 -1.37
CA LYS A 171 0.68 -18.09 -2.17
C LYS A 171 0.33 -19.33 -1.36
N SER A 172 0.93 -19.50 -0.18
CA SER A 172 0.63 -20.64 0.70
C SER A 172 -0.87 -20.66 1.08
N ALA A 173 -1.43 -19.51 1.42
CA ALA A 173 -2.84 -19.43 1.79
C ALA A 173 -3.80 -19.75 0.65
N VAL A 174 -3.46 -19.38 -0.58
CA VAL A 174 -4.23 -19.75 -1.78
C VAL A 174 -4.12 -21.26 -2.03
N ASP A 175 -2.91 -21.82 -2.03
CA ASP A 175 -2.66 -23.25 -2.24
C ASP A 175 -3.42 -24.12 -1.20
N ASP A 176 -3.51 -23.64 0.05
CA ASP A 176 -4.20 -24.32 1.16
C ASP A 176 -5.70 -23.96 1.26
N ASN A 177 -6.23 -23.11 0.38
CA ASN A 177 -7.60 -22.56 0.45
C ASN A 177 -7.92 -21.89 1.79
N GLN A 178 -6.94 -21.15 2.35
CA GLN A 178 -7.02 -20.47 3.65
C GLN A 178 -6.92 -18.93 3.54
N LEU A 179 -6.97 -18.38 2.33
CA LEU A 179 -6.93 -16.93 2.14
C LEU A 179 -8.24 -16.29 2.63
N THR A 180 -8.22 -15.81 3.85
CA THR A 180 -9.34 -15.12 4.50
C THR A 180 -8.88 -13.76 5.04
N PRO A 181 -9.81 -12.83 5.34
CA PRO A 181 -9.48 -11.59 6.02
C PRO A 181 -8.71 -11.79 7.33
N GLU A 182 -9.10 -12.81 8.12
CA GLU A 182 -8.43 -13.18 9.37
C GLU A 182 -6.99 -13.63 9.12
N PHE A 183 -6.74 -14.40 8.07
CA PHE A 183 -5.38 -14.81 7.69
C PHE A 183 -4.53 -13.58 7.37
N VAL A 184 -5.04 -12.65 6.55
CA VAL A 184 -4.32 -11.42 6.21
C VAL A 184 -3.97 -10.62 7.46
N ILE A 185 -4.95 -10.38 8.35
CA ILE A 185 -4.74 -9.60 9.58
C ILE A 185 -3.75 -10.29 10.53
N GLN A 186 -3.87 -11.59 10.72
CA GLN A 186 -3.12 -12.30 11.75
C GLN A 186 -1.76 -12.80 11.27
N ARG A 187 -1.65 -13.21 10.02
CA ARG A 187 -0.46 -13.89 9.48
C ARG A 187 0.38 -13.00 8.57
N VAL A 188 -0.24 -12.07 7.81
CA VAL A 188 0.47 -11.21 6.88
C VAL A 188 0.80 -9.86 7.51
N MET A 189 -0.21 -9.09 7.88
CA MET A 189 -0.03 -7.71 8.36
C MET A 189 0.82 -7.62 9.63
N ARG A 190 0.82 -8.66 10.45
CA ARG A 190 1.57 -8.73 11.71
C ARG A 190 2.84 -9.60 11.62
N ASN A 191 3.25 -9.97 10.40
CA ASN A 191 4.37 -10.87 10.22
C ASN A 191 5.70 -10.20 10.55
N LEU A 192 6.47 -10.82 11.43
CA LEU A 192 7.76 -10.35 11.92
C LEU A 192 8.94 -11.17 11.36
N ALA A 193 8.71 -12.09 10.43
CA ALA A 193 9.76 -12.85 9.80
C ALA A 193 10.29 -12.15 8.53
N ALA A 194 11.58 -12.22 8.29
CA ALA A 194 12.17 -11.88 7.01
C ALA A 194 12.00 -13.06 6.01
N THR A 195 12.21 -12.83 4.72
CA THR A 195 11.96 -13.81 3.65
C THR A 195 12.77 -15.10 3.82
N ASP A 196 13.99 -14.99 4.30
CA ASP A 196 14.96 -16.08 4.48
C ASP A 196 14.87 -16.75 5.86
N MET A 197 13.96 -16.31 6.71
CA MET A 197 13.77 -16.83 8.06
C MET A 197 12.47 -17.62 8.14
N ASN A 198 12.52 -18.75 8.84
CA ASN A 198 11.31 -19.41 9.33
C ASN A 198 10.54 -18.44 10.23
N ASP A 199 9.23 -18.66 10.39
CA ASP A 199 8.44 -17.87 11.34
C ASP A 199 9.19 -17.80 12.67
N TYR A 200 9.29 -16.59 13.24
CA TYR A 200 9.90 -16.43 14.55
C TYR A 200 9.10 -17.24 15.56
N ASP A 201 9.74 -18.26 16.14
CA ASP A 201 9.16 -18.94 17.31
C ASP A 201 9.08 -17.95 18.46
N LEU A 202 7.89 -17.71 18.96
CA LEU A 202 7.71 -16.97 20.20
C LEU A 202 8.08 -17.84 21.42
N PRO A 203 8.76 -17.29 22.40
CA PRO A 203 9.32 -15.95 22.56
C PRO A 203 10.69 -15.87 21.89
N TYR A 204 10.94 -14.88 21.11
CA TYR A 204 12.11 -14.58 20.25
C TYR A 204 13.48 -14.59 20.96
N ARG A 205 13.71 -15.53 21.84
CA ARG A 205 14.84 -15.55 22.78
C ARG A 205 16.20 -15.72 22.12
N ASN A 206 16.20 -16.34 20.94
CA ASN A 206 17.44 -16.81 20.32
C ASN A 206 17.89 -15.95 19.14
N PHE A 207 17.11 -14.94 18.76
CA PHE A 207 17.41 -14.19 17.53
C PHE A 207 18.45 -13.09 17.70
N TYR A 208 18.63 -12.59 18.91
CA TYR A 208 19.53 -11.45 19.16
C TYR A 208 20.24 -11.62 20.48
N GLU A 209 21.39 -12.28 20.46
CA GLU A 209 22.32 -12.26 21.60
C GLU A 209 22.65 -10.79 21.93
N GLY A 210 22.32 -10.36 23.13
CA GLY A 210 22.60 -9.01 23.62
C GLY A 210 21.48 -7.99 23.49
N ASN A 211 20.35 -8.32 22.89
CA ASN A 211 19.17 -7.45 22.88
C ASN A 211 18.25 -7.72 24.07
N GLU A 212 17.55 -6.66 24.51
CA GLU A 212 16.52 -6.80 25.54
C GLU A 212 15.39 -7.72 25.07
N PHE A 213 14.84 -8.50 26.00
CA PHE A 213 13.70 -9.36 25.72
C PHE A 213 12.51 -8.58 25.16
N GLY A 214 12.00 -9.02 24.00
CA GLY A 214 10.86 -8.39 23.34
C GLY A 214 11.23 -7.29 22.34
N VAL A 215 12.52 -6.98 22.14
CA VAL A 215 12.99 -6.05 21.11
C VAL A 215 13.49 -6.81 19.90
N ILE A 216 12.91 -6.54 18.73
CA ILE A 216 13.27 -7.15 17.44
C ILE A 216 13.66 -6.03 16.49
N PRO A 217 14.89 -5.98 15.97
CA PRO A 217 15.25 -5.09 14.87
C PRO A 217 14.64 -5.64 13.56
N ASN A 218 13.47 -5.14 13.20
CA ASN A 218 12.62 -5.69 12.14
C ASN A 218 12.47 -4.77 10.93
N GLY A 219 13.54 -4.13 10.47
CA GLY A 219 13.52 -3.25 9.30
C GLY A 219 13.09 -3.94 8.00
N GLU A 220 13.27 -5.25 7.91
CA GLU A 220 13.03 -6.06 6.71
C GLU A 220 11.74 -6.90 6.77
N THR A 221 10.95 -6.77 7.83
CA THR A 221 9.71 -7.56 8.04
C THR A 221 8.48 -6.83 7.52
N VAL A 222 7.39 -7.55 7.23
CA VAL A 222 6.11 -6.94 6.79
C VAL A 222 5.59 -5.96 7.84
N CYS A 223 5.56 -6.37 9.11
CA CYS A 223 5.30 -5.47 10.25
C CYS A 223 6.63 -5.08 10.87
N ARG A 224 7.06 -3.85 10.71
CA ARG A 224 8.36 -3.36 11.20
C ARG A 224 8.22 -2.25 12.23
N ALA A 225 9.33 -1.83 12.84
CA ALA A 225 9.34 -0.84 13.91
C ALA A 225 8.70 0.51 13.53
N SER A 226 8.72 0.87 12.24
CA SER A 226 8.09 2.07 11.71
C SER A 226 6.66 1.87 11.22
N THR A 227 6.07 0.69 11.37
CA THR A 227 4.66 0.46 11.03
C THR A 227 3.78 1.19 12.04
N ALA A 228 3.30 2.36 11.66
CA ALA A 228 2.51 3.24 12.51
C ALA A 228 1.02 2.88 12.50
N SER A 229 0.54 2.30 11.41
CA SER A 229 -0.85 1.83 11.28
C SER A 229 -0.95 0.63 10.35
N ILE A 230 -1.96 -0.18 10.60
CA ILE A 230 -2.32 -1.35 9.81
C ILE A 230 -3.81 -1.26 9.53
N PHE A 231 -4.20 -1.38 8.28
CA PHE A 231 -5.62 -1.41 7.93
C PHE A 231 -5.89 -2.34 6.76
N GLY A 232 -7.11 -2.79 6.71
CA GLY A 232 -7.62 -3.63 5.63
C GLY A 232 -9.09 -3.34 5.37
N TYR A 233 -9.48 -3.46 4.12
CA TYR A 233 -10.86 -3.36 3.67
C TYR A 233 -11.30 -4.69 3.11
N VAL A 234 -12.47 -5.14 3.50
CA VAL A 234 -13.08 -6.37 3.03
C VAL A 234 -14.48 -6.06 2.53
N PHE A 235 -14.79 -6.50 1.32
CA PHE A 235 -16.15 -6.57 0.84
C PHE A 235 -16.60 -8.02 0.79
N SER A 236 -17.82 -8.28 1.24
CA SER A 236 -18.51 -9.52 0.90
C SER A 236 -19.47 -9.19 -0.25
N LEU A 237 -19.28 -9.84 -1.37
CA LEU A 237 -20.23 -9.85 -2.48
C LEU A 237 -21.45 -10.68 -2.12
#